data_4af33bbdabed656f0021786e2256d1ac
#
_entry.id   4af33bbdabed656f0021786e2256d1ac
#
_cell.length_a   1.000
_cell.length_b   1.000
_cell.length_c   1.000
_cell.angle_alpha   90.00
_cell.angle_beta   90.00
_cell.angle_gamma   90.00
#
_symmetry.space_group_name_H-M   'P 1'
#
loop_
_entity.id
_entity.type
_entity.pdbx_description
1 polymer ?
#
loop_
_entity_poly.entity_id
_entity_poly.type
_entity_poly.pdbx_seq_one_letter_code
_entity_poly.pdbx_strand_id
1 'polypeptide(L)'
;MILKRLFNRSQAPERRCYEAIVAAARHPAFYAHWGVADTLDGRFDMVALHTYLVLDRLKGVEPAFRQDLVDEFFRDMDRSLRELGVGDVSVGKKVRKMAEVFFGRVAAYDAALAGEE
;
A
#
# COMPACT_ATOMS: atom_id res chain seq x y z
N MET A 1 -19.53 0.60 -21.59
CA MET A 1 -19.29 1.98 -21.35
C MET A 1 -18.06 2.16 -20.50
N ILE A 2 -16.96 2.27 -21.19
CA ILE A 2 -15.62 2.32 -20.60
C ILE A 2 -15.44 3.55 -19.72
N LEU A 3 -15.89 4.72 -20.19
CA LEU A 3 -15.75 5.97 -19.43
C LEU A 3 -16.48 5.93 -18.09
N LYS A 4 -17.68 5.35 -18.06
CA LYS A 4 -18.44 5.22 -16.82
C LYS A 4 -17.76 4.28 -15.85
N ARG A 5 -17.16 3.19 -16.33
CA ARG A 5 -16.41 2.25 -15.48
C ARG A 5 -15.15 2.91 -14.89
N LEU A 6 -14.41 3.64 -15.71
CA LEU A 6 -13.24 4.37 -15.25
C LEU A 6 -13.59 5.42 -14.21
N PHE A 7 -14.66 6.17 -14.47
CA PHE A 7 -15.14 7.19 -13.55
C PHE A 7 -15.60 6.56 -12.22
N ASN A 8 -16.39 5.49 -12.29
CA ASN A 8 -16.85 4.78 -11.08
C ASN A 8 -15.71 4.21 -10.28
N ARG A 9 -14.69 3.66 -10.95
CA ARG A 9 -13.51 3.13 -10.28
C ARG A 9 -12.73 4.21 -9.55
N SER A 10 -12.54 5.39 -10.16
CA SER A 10 -11.81 6.48 -9.50
C SER A 10 -12.54 7.02 -8.28
N GLN A 11 -13.86 6.81 -8.20
CA GLN A 11 -14.68 7.19 -7.06
C GLN A 11 -14.94 6.05 -6.08
N ALA A 12 -14.46 4.84 -6.35
CA ALA A 12 -14.66 3.70 -5.47
C ALA A 12 -14.10 4.00 -4.07
N PRO A 13 -14.79 3.57 -2.99
CA PRO A 13 -14.34 3.85 -1.63
C PRO A 13 -12.92 3.37 -1.34
N GLU A 14 -12.55 2.19 -1.80
CA GLU A 14 -11.21 1.64 -1.62
C GLU A 14 -10.15 2.48 -2.34
N ARG A 15 -10.48 3.01 -3.51
CA ARG A 15 -9.56 3.88 -4.26
C ARG A 15 -9.34 5.19 -3.52
N ARG A 16 -10.39 5.81 -3.03
CA ARG A 16 -10.28 7.05 -2.25
C ARG A 16 -9.54 6.83 -0.94
N CYS A 17 -9.80 5.72 -0.27
CA CYS A 17 -9.09 5.36 0.94
C CYS A 17 -7.60 5.19 0.66
N TYR A 18 -7.25 4.48 -0.39
CA TYR A 18 -5.85 4.27 -0.76
C TYR A 18 -5.16 5.59 -1.11
N GLU A 19 -5.81 6.47 -1.84
CA GLU A 19 -5.25 7.79 -2.15
C GLU A 19 -4.98 8.61 -0.89
N ALA A 20 -5.86 8.54 0.11
CA ALA A 20 -5.65 9.19 1.39
C ALA A 20 -4.47 8.58 2.15
N ILE A 21 -4.30 7.26 2.08
CA ILE A 21 -3.15 6.56 2.66
C ILE A 21 -1.85 7.06 2.04
N VAL A 22 -1.78 7.13 0.73
CA VAL A 22 -0.59 7.60 0.02
C VAL A 22 -0.28 9.05 0.39
N ALA A 23 -1.29 9.91 0.44
CA ALA A 23 -1.11 11.30 0.83
C ALA A 23 -0.56 11.42 2.26
N ALA A 24 -1.10 10.65 3.20
CA ALA A 24 -0.61 10.63 4.58
C ALA A 24 0.83 10.13 4.67
N ALA A 25 1.16 9.08 3.91
CA ALA A 25 2.50 8.49 3.90
C ALA A 25 3.57 9.45 3.34
N ARG A 26 3.17 10.44 2.54
CA ARG A 26 4.07 11.43 1.96
C ARG A 26 4.31 12.65 2.85
N HIS A 27 3.77 12.67 4.05
CA HIS A 27 3.97 13.82 4.94
C HIS A 27 5.46 14.10 5.13
N PRO A 28 5.92 15.33 4.90
CA PRO A 28 7.35 15.67 4.91
C PRO A 28 8.06 15.34 6.22
N ALA A 29 7.35 15.36 7.34
CA ALA A 29 7.95 15.08 8.64
C ALA A 29 8.63 13.70 8.72
N PHE A 30 8.09 12.69 8.04
CA PHE A 30 8.69 11.36 8.04
C PHE A 30 10.10 11.36 7.46
N TYR A 31 10.32 12.16 6.42
CA TYR A 31 11.58 12.23 5.69
C TYR A 31 12.53 13.26 6.27
N ALA A 32 12.01 14.40 6.68
CA ALA A 32 12.81 15.52 7.17
C ALA A 32 13.20 15.37 8.64
N HIS A 33 12.34 14.79 9.48
CA HIS A 33 12.53 14.78 10.93
C HIS A 33 12.67 13.38 11.52
N TRP A 34 12.05 12.37 10.92
CA TRP A 34 12.01 11.00 11.47
C TRP A 34 13.02 10.06 10.81
N GLY A 35 13.81 10.55 9.88
CA GLY A 35 14.90 9.80 9.29
C GLY A 35 14.51 8.74 8.27
N VAL A 36 13.28 8.77 7.75
CA VAL A 36 12.91 7.88 6.66
C VAL A 36 13.61 8.31 5.39
N ALA A 37 14.26 7.39 4.70
CA ALA A 37 14.95 7.70 3.45
C ALA A 37 13.94 8.12 2.37
N ASP A 38 14.21 9.25 1.70
CA ASP A 38 13.37 9.71 0.58
C ASP A 38 13.79 8.99 -0.70
N THR A 39 13.59 7.67 -0.70
CA THR A 39 13.90 6.76 -1.79
C THR A 39 12.64 5.98 -2.13
N LEU A 40 12.67 5.21 -3.22
CA LEU A 40 11.57 4.32 -3.56
C LEU A 40 11.26 3.35 -2.43
N ASP A 41 12.31 2.74 -1.83
CA ASP A 41 12.15 1.81 -0.72
C ASP A 41 11.55 2.48 0.51
N GLY A 42 12.03 3.68 0.86
CA GLY A 42 11.48 4.43 1.99
C GLY A 42 10.03 4.83 1.78
N ARG A 43 9.68 5.24 0.58
CA ARG A 43 8.28 5.56 0.22
C ARG A 43 7.39 4.33 0.29
N PHE A 44 7.87 3.19 -0.23
CA PHE A 44 7.17 1.92 -0.11
C PHE A 44 6.92 1.56 1.36
N ASP A 45 7.95 1.68 2.20
CA ASP A 45 7.84 1.39 3.63
C ASP A 45 6.74 2.22 4.30
N MET A 46 6.66 3.50 3.98
CA MET A 46 5.68 4.39 4.59
C MET A 46 4.26 4.10 4.10
N VAL A 47 4.08 3.81 2.82
CA VAL A 47 2.77 3.43 2.28
C VAL A 47 2.34 2.07 2.86
N ALA A 48 3.26 1.12 2.95
CA ALA A 48 2.98 -0.19 3.53
C ALA A 48 2.55 -0.09 4.99
N LEU A 49 3.25 0.72 5.79
CA LEU A 49 2.90 0.93 7.20
C LEU A 49 1.52 1.55 7.35
N HIS A 50 1.23 2.60 6.58
CA HIS A 50 -0.08 3.26 6.65
C HIS A 50 -1.20 2.34 6.18
N THR A 51 -0.97 1.58 5.11
CA THR A 51 -1.94 0.58 4.63
C THR A 51 -2.22 -0.46 5.72
N TYR A 52 -1.16 -0.95 6.37
CA TYR A 52 -1.31 -1.88 7.48
C TYR A 52 -2.17 -1.29 8.61
N LEU A 53 -1.92 -0.05 9.00
CA LEU A 53 -2.66 0.59 10.10
C LEU A 53 -4.16 0.70 9.80
N VAL A 54 -4.53 1.00 8.56
CA VAL A 54 -5.93 1.02 8.15
C VAL A 54 -6.52 -0.39 8.16
N LEU A 55 -5.80 -1.38 7.63
CA LEU A 55 -6.25 -2.77 7.63
C LEU A 55 -6.45 -3.31 9.06
N ASP A 56 -5.56 -2.95 9.97
CA ASP A 56 -5.66 -3.34 11.37
C ASP A 56 -6.90 -2.73 12.02
N ARG A 57 -7.16 -1.46 11.75
CA ARG A 57 -8.35 -0.75 12.26
C ARG A 57 -9.64 -1.38 11.77
N LEU A 58 -9.64 -1.97 10.58
CA LEU A 58 -10.81 -2.61 9.96
C LEU A 58 -10.88 -4.11 10.24
N LYS A 59 -10.04 -4.63 11.11
CA LYS A 59 -9.98 -6.07 11.42
C LYS A 59 -11.33 -6.54 11.96
N GLY A 60 -11.87 -7.61 11.38
CA GLY A 60 -13.17 -8.13 11.73
C GLY A 60 -14.36 -7.36 11.19
N VAL A 61 -14.11 -6.28 10.47
CA VAL A 61 -15.14 -5.42 9.88
C VAL A 61 -14.83 -5.29 8.40
N GLU A 62 -15.87 -5.32 7.55
CA GLU A 62 -15.72 -5.04 6.11
C GLU A 62 -14.63 -5.87 5.41
N PRO A 63 -14.68 -7.22 5.46
CA PRO A 63 -13.61 -8.02 4.87
C PRO A 63 -13.45 -7.82 3.36
N ALA A 64 -14.54 -7.59 2.63
CA ALA A 64 -14.46 -7.31 1.20
C ALA A 64 -13.73 -6.00 0.92
N PHE A 65 -14.00 -4.97 1.70
CA PHE A 65 -13.32 -3.67 1.57
C PHE A 65 -11.82 -3.81 1.87
N ARG A 66 -11.47 -4.58 2.90
CA ARG A 66 -10.07 -4.82 3.25
C ARG A 66 -9.32 -5.47 2.09
N GLN A 67 -9.92 -6.48 1.45
CA GLN A 67 -9.31 -7.13 0.30
C GLN A 67 -9.18 -6.16 -0.88
N ASP A 68 -10.21 -5.37 -1.14
CA ASP A 68 -10.17 -4.36 -2.21
C ASP A 68 -9.07 -3.32 -1.97
N LEU A 69 -8.83 -2.94 -0.72
CA LEU A 69 -7.77 -2.01 -0.37
C LEU A 69 -6.39 -2.63 -0.63
N VAL A 70 -6.17 -3.89 -0.26
CA VAL A 70 -4.94 -4.61 -0.56
C VAL A 70 -4.70 -4.69 -2.07
N ASP A 71 -5.75 -4.96 -2.82
CA ASP A 71 -5.67 -5.02 -4.28
C ASP A 71 -5.25 -3.67 -4.87
N GLU A 72 -5.76 -2.56 -4.34
CA GLU A 72 -5.35 -1.22 -4.76
C GLU A 72 -3.85 -0.97 -4.48
N PHE A 73 -3.38 -1.42 -3.32
CA PHE A 73 -1.97 -1.30 -2.96
C PHE A 73 -1.08 -2.03 -3.97
N PHE A 74 -1.41 -3.26 -4.32
CA PHE A 74 -0.60 -4.03 -5.28
C PHE A 74 -0.72 -3.50 -6.71
N ARG A 75 -1.87 -2.97 -7.11
CA ARG A 75 -2.00 -2.28 -8.40
C ARG A 75 -1.09 -1.06 -8.49
N ASP A 76 -0.99 -0.31 -7.39
CA ASP A 76 -0.10 0.84 -7.34
C ASP A 76 1.37 0.43 -7.44
N MET A 77 1.75 -0.67 -6.77
CA MET A 77 3.11 -1.20 -6.87
C MET A 77 3.44 -1.63 -8.31
N ASP A 78 2.53 -2.34 -8.95
CA ASP A 78 2.68 -2.76 -10.35
C ASP A 78 2.85 -1.55 -11.27
N ARG A 79 1.95 -0.57 -11.15
CA ARG A 79 1.99 0.64 -11.97
C ARG A 79 3.28 1.43 -11.75
N SER A 80 3.70 1.59 -10.50
CA SER A 80 4.91 2.34 -10.15
C SER A 80 6.16 1.71 -10.76
N LEU A 81 6.25 0.38 -10.72
CA LEU A 81 7.36 -0.33 -11.34
C LEU A 81 7.38 -0.16 -12.85
N ARG A 82 6.23 -0.20 -13.50
CA ARG A 82 6.13 0.01 -14.96
C ARG A 82 6.52 1.43 -15.33
N GLU A 83 6.11 2.41 -14.56
CA GLU A 83 6.51 3.81 -14.76
C GLU A 83 8.02 4.00 -14.64
N LEU A 84 8.69 3.19 -13.85
CA LEU A 84 10.15 3.19 -13.71
C LEU A 84 10.85 2.43 -14.83
N GLY A 85 10.12 1.89 -15.79
CA GLY A 85 10.69 1.18 -16.93
C GLY A 85 10.93 -0.31 -16.72
N VAL A 86 10.39 -0.89 -15.66
CA VAL A 86 10.51 -2.34 -15.41
C VAL A 86 9.65 -3.08 -16.43
N GLY A 87 10.21 -4.06 -17.11
CA GLY A 87 9.52 -4.84 -18.15
C GLY A 87 8.52 -5.84 -17.56
N ASP A 88 7.56 -6.27 -18.39
CA ASP A 88 6.44 -7.12 -17.99
C ASP A 88 6.86 -8.38 -17.22
N VAL A 89 7.91 -9.05 -17.67
CA VAL A 89 8.38 -10.29 -17.03
C VAL A 89 8.90 -10.01 -15.62
N SER A 90 9.62 -8.90 -15.44
CA SER A 90 10.23 -8.55 -14.16
C SER A 90 9.24 -7.95 -13.17
N VAL A 91 8.19 -7.24 -13.66
CA VAL A 91 7.17 -6.63 -12.78
C VAL A 91 6.50 -7.68 -11.91
N GLY A 92 6.05 -8.79 -12.49
CA GLY A 92 5.40 -9.86 -11.74
C GLY A 92 6.25 -10.41 -10.61
N LYS A 93 7.54 -10.62 -10.87
CA LYS A 93 8.49 -11.11 -9.86
C LYS A 93 8.70 -10.09 -8.75
N LYS A 94 8.84 -8.81 -9.09
CA LYS A 94 9.08 -7.74 -8.13
C LYS A 94 7.85 -7.49 -7.26
N VAL A 95 6.65 -7.49 -7.84
CA VAL A 95 5.41 -7.35 -7.07
C VAL A 95 5.23 -8.51 -6.09
N ARG A 96 5.55 -9.74 -6.53
CA ARG A 96 5.49 -10.91 -5.66
C ARG A 96 6.44 -10.77 -4.48
N LYS A 97 7.66 -10.27 -4.72
CA LYS A 97 8.64 -10.02 -3.67
C LYS A 97 8.14 -8.94 -2.71
N MET A 98 7.56 -7.87 -3.22
CA MET A 98 6.96 -6.82 -2.40
C MET A 98 5.81 -7.37 -1.54
N ALA A 99 5.00 -8.27 -2.10
CA ALA A 99 3.94 -8.93 -1.34
C ALA A 99 4.49 -9.74 -0.18
N GLU A 100 5.54 -10.52 -0.41
CA GLU A 100 6.21 -11.28 0.66
C GLU A 100 6.70 -10.36 1.77
N VAL A 101 7.34 -9.26 1.42
CA VAL A 101 7.84 -8.28 2.37
C VAL A 101 6.68 -7.65 3.15
N PHE A 102 5.62 -7.26 2.45
CA PHE A 102 4.45 -6.65 3.08
C PHE A 102 3.80 -7.59 4.11
N PHE A 103 3.53 -8.82 3.72
CA PHE A 103 2.90 -9.78 4.64
C PHE A 103 3.82 -10.18 5.80
N GLY A 104 5.13 -10.21 5.58
CA GLY A 104 6.09 -10.39 6.66
C GLY A 104 6.04 -9.24 7.67
N ARG A 105 5.91 -8.01 7.19
CA ARG A 105 5.77 -6.83 8.05
C ARG A 105 4.43 -6.82 8.78
N VAL A 106 3.35 -7.25 8.15
CA VAL A 106 2.04 -7.37 8.79
C VAL A 106 2.15 -8.25 10.04
N ALA A 107 2.80 -9.41 9.92
CA ALA A 107 3.01 -10.31 11.05
C ALA A 107 3.84 -9.65 12.16
N ALA A 108 4.90 -8.93 11.81
CA ALA A 108 5.75 -8.24 12.78
C ALA A 108 5.00 -7.10 13.47
N TYR A 109 4.22 -6.32 12.73
CA TYR A 109 3.45 -5.22 13.29
C TYR A 109 2.33 -5.75 14.21
N ASP A 110 1.67 -6.84 13.81
CA ASP A 110 0.65 -7.48 14.66
C ASP A 110 1.24 -7.92 15.99
N ALA A 111 2.41 -8.54 15.96
CA ALA A 111 3.12 -8.95 17.18
C ALA A 111 3.47 -7.75 18.05
N ALA A 112 3.97 -6.67 17.45
CA ALA A 112 4.35 -5.45 18.17
C ALA A 112 3.14 -4.80 18.83
N LEU A 113 2.01 -4.70 18.11
CA LEU A 113 0.78 -4.11 18.66
C LEU A 113 0.16 -4.98 19.76
N ALA A 114 0.37 -6.28 19.72
CA ALA A 114 -0.08 -7.18 20.77
C ALA A 114 0.83 -7.16 22.01
N GLY A 115 1.93 -6.38 21.98
CA GLY A 115 2.88 -6.31 23.07
C GLY A 115 3.88 -7.45 23.10
N GLU A 116 3.99 -8.22 22.04
CA GLU A 116 4.98 -9.29 21.89
C GLU A 116 6.28 -8.71 21.33
N GLU A 117 7.39 -9.08 21.92
CA GLU A 117 8.73 -8.66 21.48
C GLU A 117 9.51 -9.77 20.81
#